data_a476b953ce3de3ec08a261e31d4211f0
#
_entry.id   a476b953ce3de3ec08a261e31d4211f0
#
_cell.length_a   1.000
_cell.length_b   1.000
_cell.length_c   1.000
_cell.angle_alpha   90.00
_cell.angle_beta   90.00
_cell.angle_gamma   90.00
#
_symmetry.space_group_name_H-M   'P 1'
#
loop_
_entity.id
_entity.type
_entity.pdbx_description
1 polymer ?
#
loop_
_entity_poly.entity_id
_entity_poly.type
_entity_poly.pdbx_seq_one_letter_code
_entity_poly.pdbx_strand_id
1 'polypeptide(L)'
;AAFCYCLYLLWSGRILYGTMTLFLSQGTKLTSAFNSLVRTVPNFLSASVSARRIRDLFDLPPEPAQPLDEALERAAAKGFTVQVEAADFAYDPAQPVLRRAALTAAPGEIVALVGPSGGGKTTMIRLLLGLIHPSEGRACLRTCDGQQLEMDAALRRFFSYVPQGNTLLSGTIADNLRMVRPEA
;
A
#
# COMPACT_ATOMS: atom_id res chain seq x y z
N ALA A 1 4.21 -17.67 -51.07
CA ALA A 1 5.35 -17.75 -52.01
C ALA A 1 6.16 -19.04 -51.78
N ALA A 2 6.68 -19.36 -50.61
CA ALA A 2 7.52 -20.55 -50.33
C ALA A 2 6.80 -21.88 -50.63
N PHE A 3 5.54 -22.02 -50.25
CA PHE A 3 4.72 -23.22 -50.52
C PHE A 3 4.56 -23.49 -52.04
N CYS A 4 4.23 -22.48 -52.82
CA CYS A 4 4.08 -22.62 -54.28
C CYS A 4 5.39 -22.99 -54.95
N TYR A 5 6.50 -22.45 -54.48
CA TYR A 5 7.85 -22.80 -54.99
C TYR A 5 8.23 -24.23 -54.64
N CYS A 6 7.93 -24.72 -53.44
CA CYS A 6 8.13 -26.13 -53.05
C CYS A 6 7.27 -27.09 -53.90
N LEU A 7 6.01 -26.74 -54.22
CA LEU A 7 5.16 -27.50 -55.12
C LEU A 7 5.75 -27.59 -56.51
N TYR A 8 6.25 -26.49 -57.07
CA TYR A 8 6.91 -26.46 -58.37
C TYR A 8 8.14 -27.37 -58.39
N LEU A 9 8.97 -27.34 -57.35
CA LEU A 9 10.16 -28.21 -57.26
C LEU A 9 9.78 -29.68 -57.11
N LEU A 10 8.70 -30.01 -56.40
CA LEU A 10 8.19 -31.37 -56.26
C LEU A 10 7.68 -31.87 -57.63
N TRP A 11 6.89 -31.04 -58.34
CA TRP A 11 6.34 -31.41 -59.66
C TRP A 11 7.42 -31.57 -60.72
N SER A 12 8.51 -30.76 -60.64
CA SER A 12 9.69 -30.88 -61.51
C SER A 12 10.59 -32.08 -61.15
N GLY A 13 10.25 -32.88 -60.16
CA GLY A 13 11.04 -34.05 -59.72
C GLY A 13 12.36 -33.74 -59.05
N ARG A 14 12.60 -32.45 -58.64
CA ARG A 14 13.86 -32.00 -58.04
C ARG A 14 13.92 -32.27 -56.56
N ILE A 15 12.78 -32.43 -55.88
CA ILE A 15 12.72 -32.74 -54.45
C ILE A 15 11.69 -33.86 -54.19
N LEU A 16 11.91 -34.63 -53.15
CA LEU A 16 10.99 -35.67 -52.68
C LEU A 16 9.89 -35.05 -51.79
N TYR A 17 8.73 -35.70 -51.72
CA TYR A 17 7.61 -35.29 -50.87
C TYR A 17 8.03 -35.12 -49.39
N GLY A 18 8.87 -36.06 -48.90
CA GLY A 18 9.43 -35.95 -47.53
C GLY A 18 10.28 -34.71 -47.31
N THR A 19 11.08 -34.27 -48.28
CA THR A 19 11.88 -33.05 -48.18
C THR A 19 11.02 -31.82 -48.15
N MET A 20 9.93 -31.78 -48.97
CA MET A 20 8.95 -30.68 -48.96
C MET A 20 8.27 -30.55 -47.59
N THR A 21 7.79 -31.66 -47.01
CA THR A 21 7.11 -31.65 -45.71
C THR A 21 8.06 -31.24 -44.58
N LEU A 22 9.32 -31.72 -44.62
CA LEU A 22 10.37 -31.28 -43.66
C LEU A 22 10.63 -29.77 -43.74
N PHE A 23 10.78 -29.26 -44.97
CA PHE A 23 11.03 -27.83 -45.18
C PHE A 23 9.88 -26.96 -44.64
N LEU A 24 8.63 -27.31 -44.95
CA LEU A 24 7.45 -26.61 -44.46
C LEU A 24 7.33 -26.68 -42.93
N SER A 25 7.59 -27.87 -42.36
CA SER A 25 7.59 -28.05 -40.91
C SER A 25 8.65 -27.20 -40.22
N GLN A 26 9.86 -27.13 -40.77
CA GLN A 26 10.93 -26.27 -40.22
C GLN A 26 10.58 -24.77 -40.37
N GLY A 27 9.97 -24.40 -41.50
CA GLY A 27 9.49 -23.01 -41.69
C GLY A 27 8.47 -22.58 -40.63
N THR A 28 7.51 -23.46 -40.31
CA THR A 28 6.52 -23.17 -39.25
C THR A 28 7.15 -23.09 -37.86
N LYS A 29 8.11 -23.98 -37.55
CA LYS A 29 8.85 -23.95 -36.28
C LYS A 29 9.66 -22.65 -36.14
N LEU A 30 10.32 -22.22 -37.22
CA LEU A 30 11.09 -20.98 -37.21
C LEU A 30 10.18 -19.77 -36.98
N THR A 31 9.02 -19.72 -37.66
CA THR A 31 8.04 -18.66 -37.49
C THR A 31 7.49 -18.64 -36.05
N SER A 32 7.20 -19.81 -35.48
CA SER A 32 6.73 -19.92 -34.07
C SER A 32 7.80 -19.45 -33.08
N ALA A 33 9.06 -19.85 -33.29
CA ALA A 33 10.17 -19.40 -32.44
C ALA A 33 10.35 -17.88 -32.52
N PHE A 34 10.28 -17.31 -33.72
CA PHE A 34 10.36 -15.85 -33.89
C PHE A 34 9.22 -15.11 -33.19
N ASN A 35 7.99 -15.58 -33.37
CA ASN A 35 6.83 -15.00 -32.70
C ASN A 35 6.92 -15.11 -31.17
N SER A 36 7.49 -16.20 -30.65
CA SER A 36 7.76 -16.36 -29.22
C SER A 36 8.75 -15.31 -28.71
N LEU A 37 9.83 -15.07 -29.44
CA LEU A 37 10.81 -14.02 -29.12
C LEU A 37 10.15 -12.63 -29.10
N VAL A 38 9.35 -12.32 -30.12
CA VAL A 38 8.66 -11.02 -30.20
C VAL A 38 7.72 -10.82 -28.99
N ARG A 39 7.04 -11.86 -28.54
CA ARG A 39 6.17 -11.80 -27.35
C ARG A 39 6.92 -11.73 -26.02
N THR A 40 8.15 -12.21 -25.97
CA THR A 40 8.97 -12.20 -24.76
C THR A 40 9.34 -10.78 -24.35
N VAL A 41 9.59 -9.89 -25.30
CA VAL A 41 9.99 -8.50 -25.02
C VAL A 41 8.92 -7.73 -24.21
N PRO A 42 7.63 -7.68 -24.61
CA PRO A 42 6.61 -7.00 -23.81
C PRO A 42 6.44 -7.62 -22.41
N ASN A 43 6.50 -8.94 -22.32
CA ASN A 43 6.37 -9.65 -21.05
C ASN A 43 7.52 -9.28 -20.09
N PHE A 44 8.74 -9.23 -20.61
CA PHE A 44 9.91 -8.81 -19.84
C PHE A 44 9.79 -7.37 -19.36
N LEU A 45 9.34 -6.45 -20.23
CA LEU A 45 9.11 -5.06 -19.85
C LEU A 45 8.05 -4.93 -18.75
N SER A 46 6.93 -5.64 -18.87
CA SER A 46 5.89 -5.64 -17.85
C SER A 46 6.38 -6.21 -16.51
N ALA A 47 7.15 -7.29 -16.55
CA ALA A 47 7.76 -7.87 -15.35
C ALA A 47 8.77 -6.90 -14.70
N SER A 48 9.57 -6.21 -15.50
CA SER A 48 10.56 -5.25 -14.99
C SER A 48 9.89 -4.04 -14.33
N VAL A 49 8.79 -3.53 -14.89
CA VAL A 49 7.99 -2.45 -14.28
C VAL A 49 7.39 -2.91 -12.95
N SER A 50 6.84 -4.12 -12.90
CA SER A 50 6.29 -4.68 -11.66
C SER A 50 7.36 -4.87 -10.59
N ALA A 51 8.52 -5.40 -10.97
CA ALA A 51 9.66 -5.56 -10.08
C ALA A 51 10.17 -4.21 -9.54
N ARG A 52 10.18 -3.16 -10.39
CA ARG A 52 10.55 -1.82 -9.97
C ARG A 52 9.58 -1.26 -8.94
N ARG A 53 8.26 -1.41 -9.15
CA ARG A 53 7.24 -0.97 -8.17
C ARG A 53 7.40 -1.67 -6.81
N ILE A 54 7.74 -2.95 -6.83
CA ILE A 54 8.01 -3.70 -5.59
C ILE A 54 9.27 -3.16 -4.91
N ARG A 55 10.33 -2.90 -5.66
CA ARG A 55 11.56 -2.30 -5.12
C ARG A 55 11.29 -0.93 -4.51
N ASP A 56 10.55 -0.06 -5.21
CA ASP A 56 10.21 1.27 -4.73
C ASP A 56 9.47 1.21 -3.37
N LEU A 57 8.68 0.14 -3.13
CA LEU A 57 8.05 -0.11 -1.83
C LEU A 57 9.06 -0.51 -0.74
N PHE A 58 10.04 -1.36 -1.08
CA PHE A 58 11.10 -1.75 -0.12
C PHE A 58 12.08 -0.62 0.18
N ASP A 59 12.24 0.32 -0.74
CA ASP A 59 13.11 1.48 -0.59
C ASP A 59 12.43 2.61 0.22
N LEU A 60 11.14 2.47 0.60
CA LEU A 60 10.49 3.41 1.50
C LEU A 60 11.17 3.38 2.87
N PRO A 61 11.50 4.55 3.42
CA PRO A 61 12.08 4.60 4.75
C PRO A 61 11.12 4.01 5.78
N PRO A 62 11.61 3.23 6.76
CA PRO A 62 10.77 2.75 7.84
C PRO A 62 10.20 3.93 8.62
N GLU A 63 8.98 3.78 9.09
CA GLU A 63 8.33 4.80 9.90
C GLU A 63 9.11 4.99 11.20
N PRO A 64 9.49 6.22 11.58
CA PRO A 64 10.18 6.47 12.82
C PRO A 64 9.29 6.06 14.00
N ALA A 65 9.83 5.26 14.89
CA ALA A 65 9.15 4.84 16.11
C ALA A 65 10.12 5.00 17.27
N GLN A 66 9.70 5.73 18.31
CA GLN A 66 10.47 5.83 19.55
C GLN A 66 10.33 4.53 20.34
N PRO A 67 11.41 4.02 20.95
CA PRO A 67 11.30 2.88 21.83
C PRO A 67 10.40 3.23 23.02
N LEU A 68 9.41 2.37 23.28
CA LEU A 68 8.53 2.54 24.42
C LEU A 68 9.22 2.01 25.68
N ASP A 69 9.28 2.86 26.70
CA ASP A 69 9.76 2.48 28.02
C ASP A 69 8.62 1.84 28.84
N GLU A 70 8.96 0.91 29.72
CA GLU A 70 7.99 0.32 30.67
C GLU A 70 7.29 1.35 31.55
N ALA A 71 7.96 2.46 31.84
CA ALA A 71 7.36 3.57 32.57
C ALA A 71 6.20 4.19 31.80
N LEU A 72 6.32 4.29 30.49
CA LEU A 72 5.29 4.80 29.61
C LEU A 72 4.10 3.85 29.50
N GLU A 73 4.35 2.53 29.45
CA GLU A 73 3.27 1.54 29.46
C GLU A 73 2.46 1.58 30.77
N ARG A 74 3.12 1.79 31.88
CA ARG A 74 2.46 1.98 33.20
C ARG A 74 1.69 3.30 33.27
N ALA A 75 2.21 4.37 32.67
CA ALA A 75 1.49 5.63 32.58
C ALA A 75 0.27 5.53 31.66
N ALA A 76 0.36 4.74 30.57
CA ALA A 76 -0.72 4.46 29.65
C ALA A 76 -1.93 3.79 30.34
N ALA A 77 -1.68 2.91 31.29
CA ALA A 77 -2.74 2.23 32.03
C ALA A 77 -3.61 3.21 32.85
N LYS A 78 -3.09 4.41 33.18
CA LYS A 78 -3.83 5.47 33.87
C LYS A 78 -4.61 6.39 32.92
N GLY A 79 -4.45 6.21 31.62
CA GLY A 79 -5.06 7.01 30.55
C GLY A 79 -4.18 8.17 30.09
N PHE A 80 -4.45 8.64 28.87
CA PHE A 80 -3.80 9.78 28.27
C PHE A 80 -4.79 10.90 27.97
N THR A 81 -4.30 12.14 28.03
CA THR A 81 -4.94 13.26 27.34
C THR A 81 -4.39 13.30 25.93
N VAL A 82 -5.26 13.21 24.94
CA VAL A 82 -4.92 13.38 23.52
C VAL A 82 -5.02 14.85 23.17
N GLN A 83 -3.99 15.44 22.59
CA GLN A 83 -3.94 16.87 22.33
C GLN A 83 -3.41 17.16 20.93
N VAL A 84 -4.13 18.04 20.21
CA VAL A 84 -3.68 18.65 18.95
C VAL A 84 -3.61 20.15 19.19
N GLU A 85 -2.48 20.76 18.90
CA GLU A 85 -2.23 22.18 19.11
C GLU A 85 -1.90 22.87 17.81
N ALA A 86 -2.78 23.79 17.39
CA ALA A 86 -2.60 24.67 16.25
C ALA A 86 -2.08 23.96 14.99
N ALA A 87 -2.60 22.77 14.71
CA ALA A 87 -2.13 21.92 13.62
C ALA A 87 -2.61 22.41 12.26
N ASP A 88 -1.67 22.66 11.37
CA ASP A 88 -1.90 22.90 9.96
C ASP A 88 -1.53 21.67 9.15
N PHE A 89 -2.37 21.32 8.19
CA PHE A 89 -2.11 20.18 7.32
C PHE A 89 -2.74 20.33 5.94
N ALA A 90 -2.00 19.96 4.90
CA ALA A 90 -2.45 19.88 3.53
C ALA A 90 -1.92 18.61 2.86
N TYR A 91 -2.76 17.87 2.11
CA TYR A 91 -2.30 16.82 1.19
C TYR A 91 -1.66 17.41 -0.06
N ASP A 92 -2.21 18.52 -0.53
CA ASP A 92 -1.68 19.37 -1.61
C ASP A 92 -1.37 20.74 -0.99
N PRO A 93 -0.16 21.26 -1.10
CA PRO A 93 0.20 22.57 -0.57
C PRO A 93 -0.74 23.71 -0.97
N ALA A 94 -1.39 23.59 -2.15
CA ALA A 94 -2.37 24.55 -2.62
C ALA A 94 -3.74 24.44 -1.93
N GLN A 95 -4.02 23.35 -1.22
CA GLN A 95 -5.33 23.07 -0.63
C GLN A 95 -5.21 22.64 0.85
N PRO A 96 -5.07 23.58 1.77
CA PRO A 96 -5.00 23.26 3.19
C PRO A 96 -6.32 22.66 3.68
N VAL A 97 -6.19 21.52 4.39
CA VAL A 97 -7.32 20.74 4.95
C VAL A 97 -7.58 21.11 6.41
N LEU A 98 -6.51 21.25 7.19
CA LEU A 98 -6.58 21.72 8.56
C LEU A 98 -5.85 23.07 8.66
N ARG A 99 -6.44 24.01 9.38
CA ARG A 99 -5.85 25.33 9.64
C ARG A 99 -5.94 25.63 11.12
N ARG A 100 -4.79 25.71 11.79
CA ARG A 100 -4.67 25.95 13.23
C ARG A 100 -5.66 25.10 14.04
N ALA A 101 -5.85 23.85 13.58
CA ALA A 101 -6.80 22.94 14.20
C ALA A 101 -6.33 22.58 15.62
N ALA A 102 -7.26 22.59 16.56
CA ALA A 102 -6.98 22.24 17.94
C ALA A 102 -8.05 21.28 18.44
N LEU A 103 -7.61 20.31 19.27
CA LEU A 103 -8.48 19.33 19.90
C LEU A 103 -7.81 18.88 21.20
N THR A 104 -8.60 18.71 22.24
CA THR A 104 -8.15 18.08 23.47
C THR A 104 -9.22 17.07 23.89
N ALA A 105 -8.79 15.87 24.26
CA ALA A 105 -9.64 14.83 24.80
C ALA A 105 -8.98 14.26 26.07
N ALA A 106 -9.64 14.42 27.20
CA ALA A 106 -9.19 13.90 28.49
C ALA A 106 -9.53 12.40 28.63
N PRO A 107 -8.87 11.66 29.53
CA PRO A 107 -9.22 10.28 29.82
C PRO A 107 -10.70 10.14 30.20
N GLY A 108 -11.41 9.20 29.57
CA GLY A 108 -12.84 8.95 29.79
C GLY A 108 -13.78 9.93 29.09
N GLU A 109 -13.27 10.93 28.39
CA GLU A 109 -14.07 11.88 27.64
C GLU A 109 -14.53 11.32 26.28
N ILE A 110 -15.73 11.64 25.87
CA ILE A 110 -16.26 11.36 24.54
C ILE A 110 -16.24 12.65 23.71
N VAL A 111 -15.47 12.68 22.66
CA VAL A 111 -15.35 13.82 21.75
C VAL A 111 -15.98 13.49 20.41
N ALA A 112 -16.90 14.33 19.94
CA ALA A 112 -17.54 14.17 18.64
C ALA A 112 -17.01 15.22 17.64
N LEU A 113 -16.49 14.72 16.51
CA LEU A 113 -16.09 15.57 15.38
C LEU A 113 -17.26 15.74 14.42
N VAL A 114 -17.89 16.91 14.39
CA VAL A 114 -19.03 17.23 13.55
C VAL A 114 -18.66 18.23 12.47
N GLY A 115 -19.32 18.15 11.32
CA GLY A 115 -19.09 19.07 10.22
C GLY A 115 -19.39 18.45 8.84
N PRO A 116 -19.33 19.24 7.75
CA PRO A 116 -19.63 18.80 6.39
C PRO A 116 -18.63 17.74 5.91
N SER A 117 -19.01 16.99 4.87
CA SER A 117 -18.08 16.10 4.16
C SER A 117 -16.92 16.91 3.59
N GLY A 118 -15.69 16.38 3.71
CA GLY A 118 -14.48 17.12 3.30
C GLY A 118 -13.97 18.13 4.33
N GLY A 119 -14.65 18.34 5.46
CA GLY A 119 -14.24 19.29 6.51
C GLY A 119 -13.05 18.84 7.39
N GLY A 120 -12.21 17.90 6.93
CA GLY A 120 -10.99 17.51 7.63
C GLY A 120 -11.16 16.52 8.79
N LYS A 121 -12.38 16.01 9.08
CA LYS A 121 -12.61 15.06 10.20
C LYS A 121 -11.73 13.82 10.15
N THR A 122 -11.69 13.15 8.99
CA THR A 122 -10.83 11.98 8.78
C THR A 122 -9.35 12.33 8.84
N THR A 123 -8.99 13.52 8.38
CA THR A 123 -7.62 14.04 8.45
C THR A 123 -7.21 14.27 9.91
N MET A 124 -8.10 14.81 10.73
CA MET A 124 -7.89 14.97 12.16
C MET A 124 -7.67 13.60 12.84
N ILE A 125 -8.49 12.59 12.53
CA ILE A 125 -8.30 11.23 13.07
C ILE A 125 -6.96 10.63 12.62
N ARG A 126 -6.57 10.80 11.37
CA ARG A 126 -5.27 10.32 10.86
C ARG A 126 -4.09 10.99 11.58
N LEU A 127 -4.23 12.27 11.88
CA LEU A 127 -3.23 13.03 12.63
C LEU A 127 -3.14 12.55 14.08
N LEU A 128 -4.28 12.28 14.73
CA LEU A 128 -4.35 11.70 16.08
C LEU A 128 -3.78 10.28 16.15
N LEU A 129 -3.81 9.53 15.06
CA LEU A 129 -3.20 8.20 14.95
C LEU A 129 -1.72 8.25 14.53
N GLY A 130 -1.14 9.43 14.31
CA GLY A 130 0.22 9.57 13.80
C GLY A 130 0.43 8.96 12.41
N LEU A 131 -0.63 8.83 11.61
CA LEU A 131 -0.54 8.37 10.22
C LEU A 131 -0.11 9.49 9.27
N ILE A 132 -0.25 10.73 9.71
CA ILE A 132 0.19 11.94 9.04
C ILE A 132 0.75 12.88 10.11
N HIS A 133 1.70 13.72 9.71
CA HIS A 133 2.29 14.73 10.59
C HIS A 133 1.83 16.12 10.16
N PRO A 134 1.54 17.04 11.09
CA PRO A 134 1.18 18.39 10.73
C PRO A 134 2.38 19.14 10.15
N SER A 135 2.13 20.08 9.24
CA SER A 135 3.16 20.98 8.70
C SER A 135 3.55 22.06 9.70
N GLU A 136 2.60 22.51 10.52
CA GLU A 136 2.80 23.41 11.66
C GLU A 136 1.96 22.94 12.84
N GLY A 137 2.34 23.28 14.05
CA GLY A 137 1.72 22.77 15.26
C GLY A 137 2.17 21.36 15.61
N ARG A 138 1.40 20.67 16.45
CA ARG A 138 1.75 19.29 16.89
C ARG A 138 0.52 18.49 17.31
N ALA A 139 0.68 17.16 17.25
CA ALA A 139 -0.22 16.20 17.87
C ALA A 139 0.56 15.37 18.90
N CYS A 140 0.06 15.28 20.11
CA CYS A 140 0.77 14.63 21.20
C CYS A 140 -0.19 13.89 22.15
N LEU A 141 0.37 12.91 22.85
CA LEU A 141 -0.22 12.34 24.05
C LEU A 141 0.41 12.97 25.27
N ARG A 142 -0.42 13.35 26.24
CA ARG A 142 0.04 13.79 27.56
C ARG A 142 -0.32 12.74 28.60
N THR A 143 0.68 12.25 29.30
CA THR A 143 0.48 11.34 30.44
C THR A 143 -0.08 12.09 31.65
N CYS A 144 -0.64 11.36 32.61
CA CYS A 144 -1.06 11.93 33.89
C CYS A 144 0.10 12.58 34.69
N ASP A 145 1.33 12.17 34.47
CA ASP A 145 2.55 12.72 35.09
C ASP A 145 3.06 13.98 34.37
N GLY A 146 2.35 14.44 33.30
CA GLY A 146 2.66 15.66 32.57
C GLY A 146 3.67 15.50 31.42
N GLN A 147 4.19 14.29 31.16
CA GLN A 147 5.06 14.03 30.04
C GLN A 147 4.28 14.18 28.74
N GLN A 148 4.86 14.86 27.76
CA GLN A 148 4.31 14.99 26.40
C GLN A 148 5.11 14.13 25.42
N LEU A 149 4.39 13.39 24.60
CA LEU A 149 4.94 12.47 23.61
C LEU A 149 4.34 12.83 22.26
N GLU A 150 5.16 13.15 21.28
CA GLU A 150 4.70 13.36 19.91
C GLU A 150 4.13 12.08 19.33
N MET A 151 3.04 12.21 18.57
CA MET A 151 2.39 11.07 17.93
C MET A 151 3.32 10.43 16.90
N ASP A 152 3.62 9.15 17.12
CA ASP A 152 4.43 8.32 16.23
C ASP A 152 3.84 6.90 16.06
N ALA A 153 4.55 6.05 15.32
CA ALA A 153 4.14 4.67 15.07
C ALA A 153 4.08 3.84 16.35
N ALA A 154 4.95 4.08 17.33
CA ALA A 154 4.99 3.31 18.57
C ALA A 154 3.78 3.60 19.46
N LEU A 155 3.35 4.85 19.51
CA LEU A 155 2.21 5.27 20.33
C LEU A 155 0.87 4.79 19.76
N ARG A 156 0.82 4.44 18.49
CA ARG A 156 -0.40 3.95 17.80
C ARG A 156 -0.96 2.69 18.45
N ARG A 157 -0.14 1.88 19.11
CA ARG A 157 -0.57 0.68 19.85
C ARG A 157 -1.55 0.96 20.99
N PHE A 158 -1.60 2.20 21.49
CA PHE A 158 -2.53 2.61 22.54
C PHE A 158 -3.91 3.02 22.01
N PHE A 159 -4.09 3.03 20.69
CA PHE A 159 -5.35 3.37 20.04
C PHE A 159 -6.02 2.13 19.46
N SER A 160 -7.34 2.10 19.57
CA SER A 160 -8.17 1.20 18.79
C SER A 160 -8.96 2.03 17.77
N TYR A 161 -8.75 1.73 16.49
CA TYR A 161 -9.39 2.47 15.40
C TYR A 161 -10.38 1.60 14.65
N VAL A 162 -11.61 2.11 14.54
CA VAL A 162 -12.66 1.49 13.72
C VAL A 162 -12.83 2.36 12.47
N PRO A 163 -12.33 1.90 11.30
CA PRO A 163 -12.44 2.66 10.06
C PRO A 163 -13.88 2.71 9.54
N GLN A 164 -14.20 3.74 8.79
CA GLN A 164 -15.44 3.81 8.04
C GLN A 164 -15.35 2.85 6.84
N GLY A 165 -16.17 1.81 6.83
CA GLY A 165 -16.23 0.80 5.77
C GLY A 165 -15.98 -0.63 6.28
N ASN A 166 -16.32 -1.60 5.44
CA ASN A 166 -16.10 -3.01 5.75
C ASN A 166 -14.68 -3.42 5.35
N THR A 167 -13.84 -3.64 6.33
CA THR A 167 -12.47 -4.15 6.17
C THR A 167 -12.40 -5.64 6.55
N LEU A 168 -13.40 -6.43 6.16
CA LEU A 168 -13.38 -7.87 6.38
C LEU A 168 -12.52 -8.54 5.32
N LEU A 169 -11.62 -9.39 5.75
CA LEU A 169 -10.84 -10.27 4.89
C LEU A 169 -11.60 -11.58 4.63
N SER A 170 -11.21 -12.28 3.57
CA SER A 170 -11.81 -13.60 3.25
C SER A 170 -11.56 -14.58 4.41
N GLY A 171 -12.62 -15.24 4.87
CA GLY A 171 -12.60 -16.15 6.01
C GLY A 171 -13.86 -16.04 6.85
N THR A 172 -13.87 -16.69 8.00
CA THR A 172 -14.97 -16.58 8.96
C THR A 172 -14.89 -15.29 9.77
N ILE A 173 -15.96 -14.90 10.43
CA ILE A 173 -15.97 -13.78 11.39
C ILE A 173 -14.94 -14.03 12.49
N ALA A 174 -14.85 -15.27 12.98
CA ALA A 174 -13.88 -15.66 13.99
C ALA A 174 -12.44 -15.48 13.51
N ASP A 175 -12.13 -15.83 12.26
CA ASP A 175 -10.80 -15.64 11.67
C ASP A 175 -10.43 -14.15 11.60
N ASN A 176 -11.38 -13.30 11.20
CA ASN A 176 -11.20 -11.85 11.16
C ASN A 176 -10.95 -11.25 12.55
N LEU A 177 -11.66 -11.71 13.57
CA LEU A 177 -11.47 -11.25 14.95
C LEU A 177 -10.12 -11.71 15.53
N ARG A 178 -9.69 -12.94 15.21
CA ARG A 178 -8.44 -13.52 15.69
C ARG A 178 -7.20 -13.05 14.96
N MET A 179 -7.34 -12.35 13.84
CA MET A 179 -6.19 -11.90 13.02
C MET A 179 -5.19 -11.07 13.83
N VAL A 180 -5.67 -10.19 14.69
CA VAL A 180 -4.81 -9.33 15.54
C VAL A 180 -4.39 -10.05 16.82
N ARG A 181 -5.20 -10.98 17.30
CA ARG A 181 -4.98 -11.72 18.56
C ARG A 181 -5.42 -13.16 18.42
N PRO A 182 -4.54 -14.05 17.89
CA PRO A 182 -4.89 -15.44 17.60
C PRO A 182 -5.40 -16.24 18.81
N GLU A 183 -5.02 -15.81 20.01
CA GLU A 183 -5.34 -16.47 21.27
C GLU A 183 -6.61 -15.91 21.96
N ALA A 184 -7.36 -15.01 21.29
CA ALA A 184 -8.58 -14.43 21.84
C ALA A 184 -9.80 -15.31 21.62
#